data_da38ca584890508c61a05f0d138396e4
#
_entry.id   da38ca584890508c61a05f0d138396e4
#
_cell.length_a   1.000
_cell.length_b   1.000
_cell.length_c   1.000
_cell.angle_alpha   90.00
_cell.angle_beta   90.00
_cell.angle_gamma   90.00
#
_symmetry.space_group_name_H-M   'P 1'
#
loop_
_entity.id
_entity.type
_entity.pdbx_description
1 polymer ?
#
loop_
_entity_poly.entity_id
_entity_poly.type
_entity_poly.pdbx_seq_one_letter_code
_entity_poly.pdbx_strand_id
1 'polypeptide(L)'
;VRSIIELIRMGERNIMNLCVKEANMPRNEFIQSFPGNEVNPDWIRKLVRTRKPYAAKLKEYKDDIIKIQEKLGSVFNENNLTITEFKEINRRVSIGEAKARRAKKEMVEANLRLVISIAKKYTNRGLLFLDLIQEGNIGLMKAVDKFEYRRGYKFSTYATWWIRQAITRSIADQARTIRIPVHMIETINKLNRISRQILQEKGREATPEELAEKMDMPEEKVRKVLKIAKEPISMET
;
A
#
# COMPACT_ATOMS: atom_id res chain seq x y z
N VAL A 1 10.98 -6.44 14.48
CA VAL A 1 11.68 -7.58 13.86
C VAL A 1 12.33 -7.19 12.54
N ARG A 2 11.58 -6.63 11.53
CA ARG A 2 12.14 -6.30 10.20
C ARG A 2 13.31 -5.33 10.27
N SER A 3 13.19 -4.22 10.99
CA SER A 3 14.27 -3.22 11.14
C SER A 3 15.52 -3.81 11.79
N ILE A 4 15.36 -4.68 12.78
CA ILE A 4 16.47 -5.38 13.43
C ILE A 4 17.18 -6.31 12.44
N ILE A 5 16.43 -7.05 11.63
CA ILE A 5 17.01 -7.95 10.63
C ILE A 5 17.72 -7.18 9.51
N GLU A 6 17.20 -6.04 9.09
CA GLU A 6 17.91 -5.16 8.16
C GLU A 6 19.23 -4.67 8.75
N LEU A 7 19.24 -4.30 10.02
CA LEU A 7 20.44 -3.88 10.73
C LEU A 7 21.45 -5.02 10.84
N ILE A 8 21.01 -6.24 11.15
CA ILE A 8 21.87 -7.45 11.15
C ILE A 8 22.46 -7.68 9.76
N ARG A 9 21.64 -7.68 8.71
CA ARG A 9 22.10 -7.89 7.33
C ARG A 9 23.07 -6.83 6.86
N MET A 10 22.83 -5.57 7.23
CA MET A 10 23.76 -4.47 6.94
C MET A 10 25.09 -4.68 7.67
N GLY A 11 25.08 -5.04 8.95
CA GLY A 11 26.27 -5.35 9.72
C GLY A 11 27.06 -6.51 9.14
N GLU A 12 26.41 -7.63 8.87
CA GLU A 12 27.01 -8.81 8.23
C GLU A 12 27.64 -8.48 6.85
N ARG A 13 26.92 -7.68 6.04
CA ARG A 13 27.41 -7.25 4.72
C ARG A 13 28.62 -6.32 4.84
N ASN A 14 28.60 -5.39 5.79
CA ASN A 14 29.73 -4.49 6.01
C ASN A 14 30.96 -5.25 6.49
N ILE A 15 30.82 -6.16 7.44
CA ILE A 15 31.92 -7.03 7.89
C ILE A 15 32.47 -7.87 6.73
N MET A 16 31.57 -8.46 5.92
CA MET A 16 31.98 -9.22 4.73
C MET A 16 32.75 -8.34 3.74
N ASN A 17 32.31 -7.12 3.47
CA ASN A 17 33.00 -6.20 2.57
C ASN A 17 34.40 -5.86 3.09
N LEU A 18 34.52 -5.51 4.37
CA LEU A 18 35.84 -5.22 5.00
C LEU A 18 36.77 -6.42 4.96
N CYS A 19 36.28 -7.61 5.25
CA CYS A 19 37.11 -8.82 5.26
C CYS A 19 37.48 -9.30 3.84
N VAL A 20 36.48 -9.38 2.92
CA VAL A 20 36.68 -10.03 1.61
C VAL A 20 37.19 -9.04 0.57
N LYS A 21 36.62 -7.83 0.50
CA LYS A 21 37.01 -6.86 -0.55
C LYS A 21 38.24 -6.04 -0.16
N GLU A 22 38.26 -5.50 1.04
CA GLU A 22 39.35 -4.61 1.47
C GLU A 22 40.55 -5.41 1.96
N ALA A 23 40.37 -6.39 2.83
CA ALA A 23 41.46 -7.19 3.36
C ALA A 23 41.88 -8.37 2.45
N ASN A 24 41.16 -8.63 1.33
CA ASN A 24 41.42 -9.74 0.39
C ASN A 24 41.37 -11.14 1.06
N MET A 25 40.51 -11.32 2.05
CA MET A 25 40.26 -12.63 2.65
C MET A 25 39.47 -13.53 1.68
N PRO A 26 39.86 -14.80 1.47
CA PRO A 26 39.10 -15.73 0.63
C PRO A 26 37.64 -15.86 1.12
N ARG A 27 36.68 -15.65 0.22
CA ARG A 27 35.24 -15.68 0.56
C ARG A 27 34.82 -17.02 1.22
N ASN A 28 35.37 -18.12 0.75
CA ASN A 28 35.08 -19.44 1.33
C ASN A 28 35.50 -19.54 2.79
N GLU A 29 36.64 -18.96 3.13
CA GLU A 29 37.16 -18.95 4.51
C GLU A 29 36.30 -18.04 5.42
N PHE A 30 35.82 -16.90 4.88
CA PHE A 30 34.88 -16.04 5.58
C PHE A 30 33.56 -16.78 5.88
N ILE A 31 32.98 -17.45 4.88
CA ILE A 31 31.71 -18.18 5.02
C ILE A 31 31.83 -19.33 6.03
N GLN A 32 33.00 -19.95 6.15
CA GLN A 32 33.22 -21.04 7.11
C GLN A 32 33.46 -20.57 8.54
N SER A 33 34.08 -19.40 8.72
CA SER A 33 34.52 -18.92 10.03
C SER A 33 33.59 -17.89 10.69
N PHE A 34 32.82 -17.14 9.90
CA PHE A 34 32.01 -16.04 10.41
C PHE A 34 30.67 -16.48 11.03
N PRO A 35 29.91 -17.45 10.50
CA PRO A 35 28.62 -17.84 11.09
C PRO A 35 28.78 -18.27 12.56
N GLY A 36 27.95 -17.69 13.44
CA GLY A 36 28.03 -17.89 14.88
C GLY A 36 29.00 -16.96 15.61
N ASN A 37 29.78 -16.14 14.87
CA ASN A 37 30.71 -15.16 15.44
C ASN A 37 30.32 -13.71 15.12
N GLU A 38 29.08 -13.46 14.75
CA GLU A 38 28.58 -12.15 14.30
C GLU A 38 28.69 -11.07 15.38
N VAL A 39 28.64 -11.45 16.66
CA VAL A 39 28.77 -10.57 17.83
C VAL A 39 29.99 -10.87 18.69
N ASN A 40 30.89 -11.74 18.22
CA ASN A 40 32.04 -12.18 18.97
C ASN A 40 33.31 -11.43 18.55
N PRO A 41 33.81 -10.42 19.32
CA PRO A 41 35.02 -9.66 18.98
C PRO A 41 36.28 -10.54 18.99
N ASP A 42 36.29 -11.69 19.67
CA ASP A 42 37.45 -12.56 19.72
C ASP A 42 37.70 -13.29 18.41
N TRP A 43 36.67 -13.42 17.56
CA TRP A 43 36.81 -13.98 16.22
C TRP A 43 37.79 -13.16 15.37
N ILE A 44 37.62 -11.85 15.28
CA ILE A 44 38.51 -10.97 14.52
C ILE A 44 39.89 -10.89 15.17
N ARG A 45 39.98 -10.88 16.51
CA ARG A 45 41.25 -10.88 17.23
C ARG A 45 42.07 -12.11 16.94
N LYS A 46 41.44 -13.29 16.83
CA LYS A 46 42.10 -14.56 16.45
C LYS A 46 42.58 -14.51 15.00
N LEU A 47 41.75 -14.02 14.04
CA LEU A 47 42.12 -13.94 12.63
C LEU A 47 43.32 -13.04 12.37
N VAL A 48 43.41 -11.89 13.03
CA VAL A 48 44.54 -10.95 12.91
C VAL A 48 45.87 -11.55 13.43
N ARG A 49 45.81 -12.52 14.35
CA ARG A 49 47.00 -13.20 14.89
C ARG A 49 47.49 -14.33 13.99
N THR A 50 46.76 -14.72 12.96
CA THR A 50 47.17 -15.75 12.03
C THR A 50 48.30 -15.28 11.11
N ARG A 51 49.14 -16.19 10.66
CA ARG A 51 50.22 -15.90 9.67
C ARG A 51 49.75 -15.90 8.21
N LYS A 52 48.47 -15.57 7.99
CA LYS A 52 47.87 -15.56 6.66
C LYS A 52 48.11 -14.20 5.96
N PRO A 53 48.22 -14.17 4.62
CA PRO A 53 48.59 -12.96 3.87
C PRO A 53 47.62 -11.80 4.06
N TYR A 54 46.34 -12.07 4.34
CA TYR A 54 45.33 -11.04 4.56
C TYR A 54 45.32 -10.50 6.01
N ALA A 55 46.02 -11.14 6.96
CA ALA A 55 46.00 -10.75 8.37
C ALA A 55 46.57 -9.34 8.61
N ALA A 56 47.57 -8.93 7.83
CA ALA A 56 48.17 -7.59 7.94
C ALA A 56 47.15 -6.49 7.58
N LYS A 57 46.45 -6.62 6.45
CA LYS A 57 45.40 -5.70 6.04
C LYS A 57 44.19 -5.75 6.96
N LEU A 58 43.80 -6.93 7.41
CA LEU A 58 42.67 -7.12 8.32
C LEU A 58 42.90 -6.41 9.66
N LYS A 59 44.15 -6.22 10.06
CA LYS A 59 44.52 -5.48 11.27
C LYS A 59 44.11 -4.00 11.20
N GLU A 60 44.12 -3.39 10.02
CA GLU A 60 43.72 -2.00 9.80
C GLU A 60 42.21 -1.81 10.04
N TYR A 61 41.39 -2.78 9.65
CA TYR A 61 39.92 -2.74 9.78
C TYR A 61 39.38 -3.39 11.05
N LYS A 62 40.27 -3.89 11.92
CA LYS A 62 39.88 -4.62 13.14
C LYS A 62 38.94 -3.83 14.04
N ASP A 63 39.24 -2.56 14.28
CA ASP A 63 38.50 -1.74 15.23
C ASP A 63 37.10 -1.37 14.65
N ASP A 64 36.99 -1.20 13.35
CA ASP A 64 35.71 -0.95 12.70
C ASP A 64 34.81 -2.19 12.71
N ILE A 65 35.41 -3.38 12.52
CA ILE A 65 34.67 -4.66 12.61
C ILE A 65 34.19 -4.86 14.05
N ILE A 66 35.03 -4.60 15.07
CA ILE A 66 34.64 -4.72 16.48
C ILE A 66 33.48 -3.77 16.79
N LYS A 67 33.52 -2.49 16.37
CA LYS A 67 32.41 -1.55 16.54
C LYS A 67 31.10 -2.05 15.96
N ILE A 68 31.15 -2.68 14.77
CA ILE A 68 29.94 -3.26 14.15
C ILE A 68 29.43 -4.43 14.98
N GLN A 69 30.33 -5.32 15.45
CA GLN A 69 29.97 -6.47 16.28
C GLN A 69 29.38 -6.05 17.64
N GLU A 70 29.95 -5.03 18.28
CA GLU A 70 29.45 -4.46 19.54
C GLU A 70 28.07 -3.82 19.36
N LYS A 71 27.88 -3.09 18.25
CA LYS A 71 26.56 -2.53 17.91
C LYS A 71 25.50 -3.59 17.66
N LEU A 72 25.87 -4.71 17.03
CA LEU A 72 24.98 -5.86 16.90
C LEU A 72 24.71 -6.50 18.26
N GLY A 73 25.75 -6.64 19.10
CA GLY A 73 25.64 -7.22 20.44
C GLY A 73 24.70 -6.42 21.36
N SER A 74 24.74 -5.07 21.32
CA SER A 74 23.81 -4.25 22.11
C SER A 74 22.35 -4.50 21.73
N VAL A 75 22.05 -4.61 20.41
CA VAL A 75 20.70 -4.89 19.92
C VAL A 75 20.18 -6.24 20.38
N PHE A 76 21.06 -7.25 20.48
CA PHE A 76 20.67 -8.57 20.97
C PHE A 76 20.43 -8.59 22.47
N ASN A 77 21.30 -7.92 23.23
CA ASN A 77 21.14 -7.83 24.69
C ASN A 77 19.86 -7.10 25.08
N GLU A 78 19.50 -6.01 24.36
CA GLU A 78 18.25 -5.28 24.58
C GLU A 78 17.00 -6.14 24.31
N ASN A 79 17.07 -7.07 23.39
CA ASN A 79 15.91 -7.90 23.00
C ASN A 79 15.90 -9.28 23.66
N ASN A 80 16.93 -9.68 24.42
CA ASN A 80 17.09 -11.00 25.04
C ASN A 80 16.92 -12.17 24.05
N LEU A 81 17.37 -12.01 22.81
CA LEU A 81 17.27 -13.01 21.75
C LEU A 81 18.61 -13.22 21.08
N THR A 82 18.89 -14.45 20.68
CA THR A 82 20.08 -14.81 19.89
C THR A 82 19.87 -14.53 18.40
N ILE A 83 20.97 -14.42 17.63
CA ILE A 83 20.93 -14.25 16.17
C ILE A 83 20.17 -15.39 15.50
N THR A 84 20.37 -16.60 15.96
CA THR A 84 19.72 -17.82 15.43
C THR A 84 18.21 -17.75 15.62
N GLU A 85 17.75 -17.33 16.79
CA GLU A 85 16.34 -17.13 17.09
C GLU A 85 15.74 -16.02 16.22
N PHE A 86 16.42 -14.89 16.06
CA PHE A 86 15.99 -13.83 15.16
C PHE A 86 15.85 -14.29 13.70
N LYS A 87 16.83 -15.05 13.22
CA LYS A 87 16.81 -15.61 11.85
C LYS A 87 15.64 -16.60 11.68
N GLU A 88 15.38 -17.45 12.68
CA GLU A 88 14.26 -18.40 12.64
C GLU A 88 12.90 -17.70 12.72
N ILE A 89 12.73 -16.73 13.62
CA ILE A 89 11.51 -15.91 13.70
C ILE A 89 11.26 -15.22 12.36
N ASN A 90 12.28 -14.60 11.76
CA ASN A 90 12.14 -13.95 10.47
C ASN A 90 11.75 -14.94 9.35
N ARG A 91 12.31 -16.12 9.35
CA ARG A 91 11.96 -17.18 8.39
C ARG A 91 10.48 -17.53 8.51
N ARG A 92 9.96 -17.73 9.74
CA ARG A 92 8.55 -18.03 9.99
C ARG A 92 7.65 -16.88 9.55
N VAL A 93 8.03 -15.65 9.88
CA VAL A 93 7.29 -14.44 9.44
C VAL A 93 7.26 -14.36 7.91
N SER A 94 8.41 -14.54 7.24
CA SER A 94 8.48 -14.47 5.78
C SER A 94 7.63 -15.55 5.09
N ILE A 95 7.61 -16.76 5.64
CA ILE A 95 6.74 -17.84 5.15
C ILE A 95 5.27 -17.49 5.35
N GLY A 96 4.91 -16.97 6.52
CA GLY A 96 3.54 -16.53 6.82
C GLY A 96 3.07 -15.41 5.89
N GLU A 97 3.91 -14.41 5.65
CA GLU A 97 3.64 -13.31 4.73
C GLU A 97 3.49 -13.76 3.26
N ALA A 98 4.33 -14.72 2.84
CA ALA A 98 4.22 -15.30 1.50
C ALA A 98 2.89 -16.06 1.32
N LYS A 99 2.48 -16.85 2.32
CA LYS A 99 1.18 -17.55 2.33
C LYS A 99 0.02 -16.54 2.31
N ALA A 100 0.06 -15.51 3.14
CA ALA A 100 -0.97 -14.48 3.19
C ALA A 100 -1.09 -13.73 1.86
N ARG A 101 0.05 -13.36 1.24
CA ARG A 101 0.09 -12.70 -0.06
C ARG A 101 -0.51 -13.55 -1.17
N ARG A 102 -0.18 -14.85 -1.18
CA ARG A 102 -0.72 -15.80 -2.14
C ARG A 102 -2.24 -15.95 -1.99
N ALA A 103 -2.72 -16.15 -0.77
CA ALA A 103 -4.15 -16.29 -0.50
C ALA A 103 -4.93 -15.02 -0.88
N LYS A 104 -4.40 -13.82 -0.59
CA LYS A 104 -4.99 -12.55 -1.03
C LYS A 104 -5.07 -12.46 -2.55
N LYS A 105 -4.01 -12.83 -3.26
CA LYS A 105 -3.97 -12.83 -4.73
C LYS A 105 -5.03 -13.78 -5.30
N GLU A 106 -5.10 -15.01 -4.82
CA GLU A 106 -6.10 -16.01 -5.25
C GLU A 106 -7.53 -15.50 -4.99
N MET A 107 -7.76 -14.85 -3.85
CA MET A 107 -9.05 -14.28 -3.50
C MET A 107 -9.45 -13.11 -4.41
N VAL A 108 -8.51 -12.24 -4.81
CA VAL A 108 -8.76 -11.17 -5.78
C VAL A 108 -9.09 -11.77 -7.15
N GLU A 109 -8.25 -12.67 -7.66
CA GLU A 109 -8.43 -13.29 -8.99
C GLU A 109 -9.79 -14.00 -9.12
N ALA A 110 -10.22 -14.73 -8.10
CA ALA A 110 -11.51 -15.42 -8.07
C ALA A 110 -12.72 -14.46 -8.14
N ASN A 111 -12.55 -13.18 -7.74
CA ASN A 111 -13.64 -12.19 -7.66
C ASN A 111 -13.57 -11.09 -8.73
N LEU A 112 -12.66 -11.16 -9.72
CA LEU A 112 -12.58 -10.16 -10.80
C LEU A 112 -13.87 -10.04 -11.60
N ARG A 113 -14.59 -11.16 -11.81
CA ARG A 113 -15.90 -11.16 -12.50
C ARG A 113 -16.96 -10.35 -11.74
N LEU A 114 -16.90 -10.31 -10.41
CA LEU A 114 -17.81 -9.49 -9.61
C LEU A 114 -17.58 -8.00 -9.91
N VAL A 115 -16.33 -7.56 -10.03
CA VAL A 115 -15.99 -6.17 -10.39
C VAL A 115 -16.59 -5.80 -11.74
N ILE A 116 -16.43 -6.66 -12.77
CA ILE A 116 -16.97 -6.42 -14.12
C ILE A 116 -18.49 -6.27 -14.07
N SER A 117 -19.18 -7.13 -13.32
CA SER A 117 -20.65 -7.10 -13.20
C SER A 117 -21.16 -5.81 -12.54
N ILE A 118 -20.39 -5.25 -11.61
CA ILE A 118 -20.71 -3.98 -10.96
C ILE A 118 -20.36 -2.81 -11.87
N ALA A 119 -19.17 -2.81 -12.48
CA ALA A 119 -18.69 -1.73 -13.36
C ALA A 119 -19.62 -1.49 -14.55
N LYS A 120 -20.24 -2.54 -15.12
CA LYS A 120 -21.25 -2.44 -16.18
C LYS A 120 -22.40 -1.48 -15.85
N LYS A 121 -22.76 -1.34 -14.57
CA LYS A 121 -23.86 -0.45 -14.15
C LYS A 121 -23.46 1.03 -14.12
N TYR A 122 -22.18 1.33 -14.29
CA TYR A 122 -21.61 2.68 -14.22
C TYR A 122 -21.05 3.18 -15.56
N THR A 123 -21.27 2.44 -16.64
CA THR A 123 -20.91 2.85 -18.01
C THR A 123 -21.64 4.13 -18.41
N ASN A 124 -21.06 4.88 -19.35
CA ASN A 124 -21.61 6.15 -19.88
C ASN A 124 -21.76 7.25 -18.81
N ARG A 125 -20.86 7.27 -17.83
CA ARG A 125 -20.84 8.30 -16.77
C ARG A 125 -19.55 9.12 -16.76
N GLY A 126 -18.88 9.26 -17.90
CA GLY A 126 -17.68 10.10 -18.06
C GLY A 126 -16.34 9.37 -17.92
N LEU A 127 -16.33 8.08 -17.54
CA LEU A 127 -15.12 7.25 -17.54
C LEU A 127 -15.25 6.08 -18.53
N LEU A 128 -14.12 5.67 -19.10
CA LEU A 128 -14.05 4.48 -19.94
C LEU A 128 -14.35 3.21 -19.12
N PHE A 129 -14.94 2.21 -19.76
CA PHE A 129 -15.30 0.95 -19.08
C PHE A 129 -14.08 0.25 -18.42
N LEU A 130 -12.93 0.28 -19.11
CA LEU A 130 -11.70 -0.31 -18.57
C LEU A 130 -11.22 0.43 -17.31
N ASP A 131 -11.35 1.76 -17.26
CA ASP A 131 -10.96 2.55 -16.08
C ASP A 131 -11.89 2.24 -14.90
N LEU A 132 -13.18 2.08 -15.15
CA LEU A 132 -14.15 1.65 -14.13
C LEU A 132 -13.79 0.27 -13.54
N ILE A 133 -13.31 -0.67 -14.39
CA ILE A 133 -12.84 -1.97 -13.94
C ILE A 133 -11.60 -1.81 -13.08
N GLN A 134 -10.62 -0.99 -13.46
CA GLN A 134 -9.39 -0.79 -12.70
C GLN A 134 -9.67 -0.17 -11.33
N GLU A 135 -10.49 0.87 -11.28
CA GLU A 135 -10.92 1.47 -10.01
C GLU A 135 -11.70 0.48 -9.13
N GLY A 136 -12.57 -0.32 -9.76
CA GLY A 136 -13.26 -1.41 -9.08
C GLY A 136 -12.31 -2.48 -8.52
N ASN A 137 -11.23 -2.82 -9.24
CA ASN A 137 -10.20 -3.74 -8.78
C ASN A 137 -9.44 -3.18 -7.57
N ILE A 138 -9.15 -1.87 -7.54
CA ILE A 138 -8.57 -1.21 -6.38
C ILE A 138 -9.51 -1.33 -5.16
N GLY A 139 -10.80 -1.13 -5.38
CA GLY A 139 -11.82 -1.37 -4.35
C GLY A 139 -11.86 -2.81 -3.85
N LEU A 140 -11.80 -3.79 -4.77
CA LEU A 140 -11.75 -5.21 -4.45
C LEU A 140 -10.49 -5.56 -3.62
N MET A 141 -9.31 -5.06 -3.98
CA MET A 141 -8.09 -5.29 -3.22
C MET A 141 -8.20 -4.74 -1.78
N LYS A 142 -8.77 -3.56 -1.62
CA LYS A 142 -9.05 -2.99 -0.28
C LYS A 142 -10.05 -3.84 0.52
N ALA A 143 -11.05 -4.41 -0.15
CA ALA A 143 -12.00 -5.33 0.48
C ALA A 143 -11.31 -6.61 0.97
N VAL A 144 -10.45 -7.22 0.15
CA VAL A 144 -9.69 -8.42 0.53
C VAL A 144 -8.78 -8.15 1.72
N ASP A 145 -8.13 -6.99 1.76
CA ASP A 145 -7.23 -6.63 2.86
C ASP A 145 -7.94 -6.46 4.20
N LYS A 146 -9.20 -5.97 4.19
CA LYS A 146 -9.98 -5.63 5.38
C LYS A 146 -11.05 -6.66 5.73
N PHE A 147 -11.19 -7.74 4.94
CA PHE A 147 -12.23 -8.73 5.17
C PHE A 147 -11.93 -9.60 6.38
N GLU A 148 -12.88 -9.67 7.29
CA GLU A 148 -12.86 -10.50 8.49
C GLU A 148 -13.91 -11.61 8.36
N TYR A 149 -13.50 -12.81 7.95
CA TYR A 149 -14.41 -13.96 7.77
C TYR A 149 -15.17 -14.37 9.03
N ARG A 150 -14.58 -14.11 10.19
CA ARG A 150 -15.19 -14.46 11.50
C ARG A 150 -16.50 -13.72 11.80
N ARG A 151 -16.78 -12.63 11.08
CA ARG A 151 -18.05 -11.89 11.20
C ARG A 151 -19.23 -12.60 10.53
N GLY A 152 -19.04 -13.71 9.83
CA GLY A 152 -20.10 -14.55 9.27
C GLY A 152 -20.76 -14.01 7.98
N TYR A 153 -20.37 -12.84 7.48
CA TYR A 153 -20.91 -12.29 6.23
C TYR A 153 -20.21 -12.88 5.01
N LYS A 154 -20.97 -13.02 3.90
CA LYS A 154 -20.40 -13.42 2.62
C LYS A 154 -19.46 -12.33 2.10
N PHE A 155 -18.29 -12.72 1.61
CA PHE A 155 -17.29 -11.79 1.05
C PHE A 155 -17.88 -10.89 -0.04
N SER A 156 -18.70 -11.44 -0.95
CA SER A 156 -19.32 -10.67 -2.04
C SER A 156 -20.14 -9.47 -1.56
N THR A 157 -20.86 -9.61 -0.45
CA THR A 157 -21.64 -8.52 0.15
C THR A 157 -20.72 -7.38 0.60
N TYR A 158 -19.65 -7.70 1.30
CA TYR A 158 -18.66 -6.74 1.76
C TYR A 158 -17.88 -6.10 0.62
N ALA A 159 -17.41 -6.91 -0.33
CA ALA A 159 -16.66 -6.45 -1.50
C ALA A 159 -17.48 -5.52 -2.41
N THR A 160 -18.77 -5.80 -2.59
CA THR A 160 -19.67 -4.97 -3.41
C THR A 160 -19.69 -3.52 -2.92
N TRP A 161 -19.68 -3.31 -1.61
CA TRP A 161 -19.64 -1.95 -1.04
C TRP A 161 -18.33 -1.22 -1.39
N TRP A 162 -17.18 -1.88 -1.21
CA TRP A 162 -15.87 -1.30 -1.53
C TRP A 162 -15.67 -1.03 -3.01
N ILE A 163 -16.09 -1.96 -3.87
CA ILE A 163 -16.02 -1.82 -5.32
C ILE A 163 -16.88 -0.64 -5.76
N ARG A 164 -18.12 -0.59 -5.30
CA ARG A 164 -19.04 0.51 -5.61
C ARG A 164 -18.52 1.86 -5.15
N GLN A 165 -17.99 1.93 -3.93
CA GLN A 165 -17.40 3.13 -3.37
C GLN A 165 -16.20 3.63 -4.19
N ALA A 166 -15.30 2.72 -4.59
CA ALA A 166 -14.14 3.07 -5.41
C ALA A 166 -14.55 3.63 -6.78
N ILE A 167 -15.46 2.94 -7.49
CA ILE A 167 -15.97 3.37 -8.79
C ILE A 167 -16.69 4.73 -8.68
N THR A 168 -17.58 4.90 -7.72
CA THR A 168 -18.35 6.16 -7.56
C THR A 168 -17.43 7.33 -7.25
N ARG A 169 -16.42 7.10 -6.40
CA ARG A 169 -15.44 8.13 -6.07
C ARG A 169 -14.57 8.51 -7.27
N SER A 170 -14.12 7.54 -8.04
CA SER A 170 -13.33 7.79 -9.26
C SER A 170 -14.14 8.57 -10.30
N ILE A 171 -15.41 8.22 -10.53
CA ILE A 171 -16.30 8.99 -11.39
C ILE A 171 -16.40 10.44 -10.89
N ALA A 172 -16.59 10.65 -9.59
CA ALA A 172 -16.67 11.99 -9.02
C ALA A 172 -15.37 12.81 -9.21
N ASP A 173 -14.22 12.15 -9.09
CA ASP A 173 -12.92 12.83 -9.17
C ASP A 173 -12.44 13.07 -10.62
N GLN A 174 -12.82 12.25 -11.59
CA GLN A 174 -12.17 12.19 -12.92
C GLN A 174 -13.13 12.28 -14.11
N ALA A 175 -14.45 12.14 -13.93
CA ALA A 175 -15.38 12.08 -15.05
C ALA A 175 -15.58 13.42 -15.78
N ARG A 176 -15.20 14.56 -15.16
CA ARG A 176 -15.40 15.89 -15.73
C ARG A 176 -14.09 16.49 -16.21
N THR A 177 -14.10 17.16 -17.35
CA THR A 177 -12.97 17.92 -17.90
C THR A 177 -12.47 18.97 -16.89
N ILE A 178 -13.41 19.67 -16.23
CA ILE A 178 -13.09 20.59 -15.13
C ILE A 178 -13.47 19.87 -13.83
N ARG A 179 -12.47 19.53 -13.02
CA ARG A 179 -12.66 18.80 -11.76
C ARG A 179 -13.51 19.59 -10.77
N ILE A 180 -14.52 18.94 -10.22
CA ILE A 180 -15.39 19.49 -9.17
C ILE A 180 -15.17 18.71 -7.87
N PRO A 181 -15.10 19.37 -6.69
CA PRO A 181 -15.01 18.68 -5.41
C PRO A 181 -16.17 17.71 -5.17
N VAL A 182 -15.89 16.56 -4.53
CA VAL A 182 -16.86 15.46 -4.34
C VAL A 182 -18.16 15.94 -3.64
N HIS A 183 -18.06 16.79 -2.60
CA HIS A 183 -19.23 17.32 -1.90
C HIS A 183 -20.14 18.17 -2.80
N MET A 184 -19.56 18.86 -3.79
CA MET A 184 -20.35 19.61 -4.77
C MET A 184 -21.06 18.69 -5.74
N ILE A 185 -20.44 17.57 -6.14
CA ILE A 185 -21.07 16.55 -6.99
C ILE A 185 -22.24 15.88 -6.26
N GLU A 186 -22.08 15.61 -4.96
CA GLU A 186 -23.18 15.10 -4.13
C GLU A 186 -24.34 16.10 -4.08
N THR A 187 -24.05 17.39 -3.93
CA THR A 187 -25.06 18.44 -3.97
C THR A 187 -25.76 18.50 -5.33
N ILE A 188 -25.02 18.45 -6.44
CA ILE A 188 -25.56 18.41 -7.81
C ILE A 188 -26.47 17.19 -8.00
N ASN A 189 -26.03 16.01 -7.54
CA ASN A 189 -26.82 14.78 -7.64
C ASN A 189 -28.13 14.86 -6.84
N LYS A 190 -28.08 15.46 -5.62
CA LYS A 190 -29.27 15.71 -4.80
C LYS A 190 -30.23 16.67 -5.54
N LEU A 191 -29.70 17.75 -6.10
CA LEU A 191 -30.44 18.73 -6.87
C LEU A 191 -31.12 18.08 -8.10
N ASN A 192 -30.39 17.31 -8.89
CA ASN A 192 -30.94 16.63 -10.06
C ASN A 192 -32.04 15.61 -9.67
N ARG A 193 -31.89 14.94 -8.54
CA ARG A 193 -32.92 14.02 -8.03
C ARG A 193 -34.20 14.76 -7.66
N ILE A 194 -34.08 15.89 -6.94
CA ILE A 194 -35.24 16.71 -6.53
C ILE A 194 -35.90 17.36 -7.76
N SER A 195 -35.11 17.85 -8.71
CA SER A 195 -35.63 18.42 -9.95
C SER A 195 -36.46 17.41 -10.74
N ARG A 196 -35.97 16.15 -10.86
CA ARG A 196 -36.75 15.07 -11.51
C ARG A 196 -38.02 14.72 -10.74
N GLN A 197 -37.98 14.77 -9.42
CA GLN A 197 -39.16 14.50 -8.61
C GLN A 197 -40.22 15.61 -8.83
N ILE A 198 -39.84 16.88 -8.86
CA ILE A 198 -40.75 18.00 -9.12
C ILE A 198 -41.33 17.91 -10.55
N LEU A 199 -40.49 17.55 -11.54
CA LEU A 199 -40.95 17.33 -12.91
C LEU A 199 -42.01 16.23 -12.97
N GLN A 200 -41.85 15.18 -12.21
CA GLN A 200 -42.79 14.06 -12.14
C GLN A 200 -44.08 14.42 -11.42
N GLU A 201 -44.02 15.26 -10.36
CA GLU A 201 -45.16 15.71 -9.57
C GLU A 201 -45.96 16.82 -10.29
N LYS A 202 -45.29 17.78 -10.94
CA LYS A 202 -45.89 18.97 -11.49
C LYS A 202 -45.94 19.04 -13.02
N GLY A 203 -45.27 18.11 -13.72
CA GLY A 203 -45.21 18.10 -15.19
C GLY A 203 -44.40 19.21 -15.83
N ARG A 204 -43.68 20.05 -15.04
CA ARG A 204 -42.85 21.17 -15.48
C ARG A 204 -41.51 21.17 -14.76
N GLU A 205 -40.52 21.84 -15.35
CA GLU A 205 -39.23 22.03 -14.70
C GLU A 205 -39.37 22.83 -13.39
N ALA A 206 -38.49 22.44 -12.43
CA ALA A 206 -38.45 23.06 -11.12
C ALA A 206 -37.86 24.49 -11.19
N THR A 207 -38.48 25.45 -10.54
CA THR A 207 -37.90 26.79 -10.39
C THR A 207 -36.78 26.77 -9.34
N PRO A 208 -35.79 27.70 -9.41
CA PRO A 208 -34.74 27.78 -8.39
C PRO A 208 -35.25 27.95 -6.97
N GLU A 209 -36.36 28.63 -6.80
CA GLU A 209 -37.05 28.87 -5.51
C GLU A 209 -37.61 27.53 -4.93
N GLU A 210 -38.30 26.74 -5.76
CA GLU A 210 -38.84 25.45 -5.37
C GLU A 210 -37.70 24.43 -5.01
N LEU A 211 -36.58 24.52 -5.73
CA LEU A 211 -35.38 23.72 -5.42
C LEU A 211 -34.74 24.17 -4.12
N ALA A 212 -34.68 25.49 -3.86
CA ALA A 212 -34.11 26.06 -2.64
C ALA A 212 -34.90 25.59 -1.40
N GLU A 213 -36.24 25.64 -1.46
CA GLU A 213 -37.13 25.17 -0.40
C GLU A 213 -36.92 23.64 -0.12
N LYS A 214 -36.95 22.77 -1.16
CA LYS A 214 -36.77 21.30 -0.97
C LYS A 214 -35.34 20.91 -0.59
N MET A 215 -34.36 21.75 -0.89
CA MET A 215 -32.94 21.47 -0.54
C MET A 215 -32.51 22.05 0.81
N ASP A 216 -33.34 22.95 1.39
CA ASP A 216 -33.01 23.72 2.59
C ASP A 216 -31.73 24.56 2.40
N MET A 217 -31.68 25.30 1.28
CA MET A 217 -30.53 26.11 0.88
C MET A 217 -30.97 27.48 0.34
N PRO A 218 -30.15 28.52 0.51
CA PRO A 218 -30.44 29.83 -0.11
C PRO A 218 -30.49 29.72 -1.64
N GLU A 219 -31.43 30.42 -2.26
CA GLU A 219 -31.63 30.41 -3.72
C GLU A 219 -30.36 30.76 -4.50
N GLU A 220 -29.57 31.73 -4.00
CA GLU A 220 -28.29 32.10 -4.62
C GLU A 220 -27.31 30.93 -4.72
N LYS A 221 -27.27 30.06 -3.69
CA LYS A 221 -26.43 28.84 -3.71
C LYS A 221 -26.95 27.88 -4.75
N VAL A 222 -28.28 27.71 -4.85
CA VAL A 222 -28.87 26.80 -5.86
C VAL A 222 -28.52 27.30 -7.28
N ARG A 223 -28.63 28.60 -7.54
CA ARG A 223 -28.24 29.19 -8.82
C ARG A 223 -26.74 28.99 -9.14
N LYS A 224 -25.86 29.11 -8.15
CA LYS A 224 -24.42 28.81 -8.30
C LYS A 224 -24.17 27.33 -8.62
N VAL A 225 -24.83 26.42 -7.91
CA VAL A 225 -24.72 24.98 -8.15
C VAL A 225 -25.19 24.60 -9.56
N LEU A 226 -26.29 25.19 -10.03
CA LEU A 226 -26.81 24.99 -11.39
C LEU A 226 -25.81 25.46 -12.46
N LYS A 227 -25.12 26.61 -12.25
CA LYS A 227 -24.04 27.05 -13.15
C LYS A 227 -22.86 26.11 -13.19
N ILE A 228 -22.39 25.61 -12.03
CA ILE A 228 -21.27 24.67 -11.90
C ILE A 228 -21.64 23.30 -12.51
N ALA A 229 -22.91 22.92 -12.46
CA ALA A 229 -23.38 21.63 -12.98
C ALA A 229 -23.27 21.51 -14.51
N LYS A 230 -23.22 22.61 -15.27
CA LYS A 230 -23.09 22.61 -16.72
C LYS A 230 -21.74 22.03 -17.15
N GLU A 231 -21.76 21.24 -18.21
CA GLU A 231 -20.54 20.72 -18.85
C GLU A 231 -20.02 21.74 -19.89
N PRO A 232 -18.69 21.82 -20.07
CA PRO A 232 -18.13 22.68 -21.12
C PRO A 232 -18.49 22.16 -22.50
N ILE A 233 -18.77 23.06 -23.43
CA ILE A 233 -19.08 22.77 -24.83
C ILE A 233 -17.78 22.75 -25.62
N SER A 234 -17.63 21.83 -26.57
CA SER A 234 -16.47 21.78 -27.47
C SER A 234 -16.46 23.03 -28.36
N MET A 235 -15.28 23.61 -28.60
CA MET A 235 -15.10 24.71 -29.53
C MET A 235 -15.09 24.25 -31.00
N GLU A 236 -14.98 22.95 -31.27
CA GLU A 236 -14.94 22.36 -32.62
C GLU A 236 -16.33 21.99 -33.15
N THR A 237 -17.35 22.15 -32.34
CA THR A 237 -18.76 22.00 -32.69
C THR A 237 -19.41 23.37 -32.66
#